data_0c8189c41bc15ecbf8879a3a6c703570
#
_entry.id   0c8189c41bc15ecbf8879a3a6c703570
#
_cell.length_a   1.000
_cell.length_b   1.000
_cell.length_c   1.000
_cell.angle_alpha   90.00
_cell.angle_beta   90.00
_cell.angle_gamma   90.00
#
_symmetry.space_group_name_H-M   'P 1'
#
loop_
_entity.id
_entity.type
_entity.pdbx_description
1 polymer ?
#
loop_
_entity_poly.entity_id
_entity_poly.type
_entity_poly.pdbx_seq_one_letter_code
_entity_poly.pdbx_strand_id
1 'polypeptide(L)'
;MFRAFALIFLLILTVPALADDGIRPFDETADAAADVDAAMDRARADGHRVIVVLGGNWCHDSRGMAAHLASEAMRPVLADYEVVWVDVGMRNRNQDIPARFGVPVIYATPTILVVDPELGLVNGPSVHDWGNAYSRPTSDAVEYFTAHASIRPGSAGLVENTETYQALMAQINAWEAREGARLMRAYREIETLRAEMAPLFERAGHDDDATDSVEAFHSFEDDVERQRRRMRNDVDRLRGDARDDARSALLTFSDGRALDSALAAEWDATNPQIALDLPVYGPLGPWEEGE
;
A
#
# COMPACT_ATOMS: atom_id res chain seq x y z
N MET A 1 18.19 32.65 57.86
CA MET A 1 17.12 32.04 57.02
C MET A 1 17.59 32.15 55.59
N PHE A 2 18.26 31.11 55.09
CA PHE A 2 18.66 31.01 53.67
C PHE A 2 17.68 30.14 52.93
N ARG A 3 16.97 30.70 51.98
CA ARG A 3 16.11 29.97 51.05
C ARG A 3 16.94 29.51 49.85
N ALA A 4 17.17 28.19 49.73
CA ALA A 4 17.77 27.57 48.57
C ALA A 4 16.73 27.50 47.43
N PHE A 5 16.98 28.14 46.30
CA PHE A 5 16.24 27.98 45.07
C PHE A 5 16.86 26.79 44.32
N ALA A 6 16.09 25.73 44.21
CA ALA A 6 16.45 24.60 43.33
C ALA A 6 16.06 24.94 41.89
N LEU A 7 17.04 25.13 41.04
CA LEU A 7 16.87 25.21 39.57
C LEU A 7 16.65 23.80 39.05
N ILE A 8 15.42 23.52 38.62
CA ILE A 8 15.11 22.30 37.84
C ILE A 8 15.56 22.55 36.41
N PHE A 9 16.65 21.89 36.02
CA PHE A 9 17.10 21.82 34.62
C PHE A 9 16.21 20.83 33.87
N LEU A 10 15.26 21.36 33.09
CA LEU A 10 14.44 20.57 32.18
C LEU A 10 15.35 20.13 31.01
N LEU A 11 15.79 18.87 31.02
CA LEU A 11 16.51 18.24 29.91
C LEU A 11 15.53 18.04 28.76
N ILE A 12 15.49 18.97 27.81
CA ILE A 12 14.80 18.76 26.55
C ILE A 12 15.61 17.75 25.77
N LEU A 13 15.18 16.49 25.78
CA LEU A 13 15.64 15.48 24.84
C LEU A 13 15.18 15.89 23.45
N THR A 14 16.07 16.56 22.71
CA THR A 14 15.90 16.75 21.27
C THR A 14 16.05 15.37 20.62
N VAL A 15 14.93 14.78 20.23
CA VAL A 15 14.94 13.64 19.30
C VAL A 15 15.60 14.19 18.03
N PRO A 16 16.74 13.64 17.57
CA PRO A 16 17.30 14.06 16.29
C PRO A 16 16.24 13.75 15.22
N ALA A 17 15.78 14.79 14.51
CA ALA A 17 15.07 14.60 13.27
C ALA A 17 16.01 13.74 12.40
N LEU A 18 15.49 12.63 11.85
CA LEU A 18 16.22 11.86 10.85
C LEU A 18 16.60 12.86 9.75
N ALA A 19 17.87 13.17 9.67
CA ALA A 19 18.39 13.98 8.58
C ALA A 19 18.02 13.25 7.29
N ASP A 20 17.59 13.99 6.28
CA ASP A 20 17.45 13.49 4.91
C ASP A 20 18.87 13.16 4.41
N ASP A 21 19.37 11.97 4.75
CA ASP A 21 20.77 11.57 4.59
C ASP A 21 21.12 11.26 3.12
N GLY A 22 20.27 11.68 2.19
CA GLY A 22 20.56 11.50 0.77
C GLY A 22 20.38 10.06 0.29
N ILE A 23 19.81 9.15 1.09
CA ILE A 23 19.52 7.77 0.68
C ILE A 23 18.44 7.79 -0.40
N ARG A 24 18.83 7.40 -1.63
CA ARG A 24 17.96 7.40 -2.81
C ARG A 24 18.05 6.06 -3.53
N PRO A 25 17.44 5.00 -2.97
CA PRO A 25 17.64 3.63 -3.44
C PRO A 25 16.82 3.28 -4.68
N PHE A 26 15.87 4.12 -5.09
CA PHE A 26 15.00 3.83 -6.22
C PHE A 26 15.69 4.21 -7.53
N ASP A 27 16.08 3.20 -8.31
CA ASP A 27 16.66 3.39 -9.64
C ASP A 27 15.54 3.40 -10.69
N GLU A 28 15.32 4.57 -11.31
CA GLU A 28 14.28 4.77 -12.32
C GLU A 28 14.56 4.03 -13.64
N THR A 29 15.78 3.51 -13.82
CA THR A 29 16.24 2.81 -15.05
C THR A 29 16.35 1.31 -14.87
N ALA A 30 16.17 0.78 -13.65
CA ALA A 30 16.27 -0.64 -13.34
C ALA A 30 15.17 -1.45 -14.01
N ASP A 31 15.50 -2.69 -14.38
CA ASP A 31 14.51 -3.72 -14.69
C ASP A 31 13.94 -4.28 -13.38
N ALA A 32 12.98 -3.55 -12.82
CA ALA A 32 12.42 -3.86 -11.51
C ALA A 32 11.77 -5.25 -11.45
N ALA A 33 11.20 -5.75 -12.55
CA ALA A 33 10.63 -7.09 -12.62
C ALA A 33 11.72 -8.16 -12.49
N ALA A 34 12.83 -8.00 -13.23
CA ALA A 34 13.97 -8.90 -13.14
C ALA A 34 14.63 -8.86 -11.75
N ASP A 35 14.73 -7.68 -11.13
CA ASP A 35 15.29 -7.52 -9.78
C ASP A 35 14.43 -8.23 -8.71
N VAL A 36 13.10 -8.14 -8.81
CA VAL A 36 12.17 -8.86 -7.93
C VAL A 36 12.29 -10.36 -8.14
N ASP A 37 12.34 -10.84 -9.39
CA ASP A 37 12.51 -12.27 -9.68
C ASP A 37 13.83 -12.81 -9.14
N ALA A 38 14.93 -12.08 -9.31
CA ALA A 38 16.22 -12.47 -8.77
C ALA A 38 16.24 -12.50 -7.24
N ALA A 39 15.57 -11.56 -6.57
CA ALA A 39 15.45 -11.57 -5.11
C ALA A 39 14.58 -12.73 -4.61
N MET A 40 13.49 -13.06 -5.31
CA MET A 40 12.66 -14.22 -4.99
C MET A 40 13.44 -15.52 -5.11
N ASP A 41 14.33 -15.65 -6.11
CA ASP A 41 15.17 -16.82 -6.29
C ASP A 41 16.22 -16.94 -5.18
N ARG A 42 16.89 -15.84 -4.79
CA ARG A 42 17.83 -15.84 -3.65
C ARG A 42 17.11 -16.18 -2.34
N ALA A 43 16.00 -15.52 -2.08
CA ALA A 43 15.21 -15.76 -0.87
C ALA A 43 14.74 -17.22 -0.77
N ARG A 44 14.35 -17.83 -1.89
CA ARG A 44 14.00 -19.28 -1.93
C ARG A 44 15.19 -20.18 -1.60
N ALA A 45 16.37 -19.83 -2.12
CA ALA A 45 17.59 -20.62 -1.87
C ALA A 45 18.04 -20.55 -0.41
N ASP A 46 17.88 -19.38 0.23
CA ASP A 46 18.38 -19.12 1.57
C ASP A 46 17.32 -19.32 2.67
N GLY A 47 16.06 -19.57 2.30
CA GLY A 47 14.93 -19.71 3.23
C GLY A 47 14.48 -18.35 3.81
N HIS A 48 14.75 -17.26 3.11
CA HIS A 48 14.40 -15.90 3.48
C HIS A 48 13.08 -15.46 2.86
N ARG A 49 12.60 -14.28 3.27
CA ARG A 49 11.51 -13.54 2.62
C ARG A 49 12.04 -12.37 1.81
N VAL A 50 11.17 -11.81 0.99
CA VAL A 50 11.49 -10.61 0.21
C VAL A 50 10.69 -9.43 0.74
N ILE A 51 11.37 -8.31 1.00
CA ILE A 51 10.74 -7.00 1.20
C ILE A 51 10.80 -6.28 -0.14
N VAL A 52 9.65 -6.10 -0.80
CA VAL A 52 9.55 -5.25 -1.98
C VAL A 52 9.06 -3.88 -1.55
N VAL A 53 9.89 -2.86 -1.72
CA VAL A 53 9.58 -1.47 -1.38
C VAL A 53 9.22 -0.73 -2.66
N LEU A 54 7.92 -0.45 -2.83
CA LEU A 54 7.43 0.30 -3.98
C LEU A 54 7.31 1.79 -3.60
N GLY A 55 8.07 2.63 -4.28
CA GLY A 55 8.12 4.05 -3.94
C GLY A 55 8.90 4.88 -4.96
N GLY A 56 9.47 5.99 -4.53
CA GLY A 56 10.29 6.84 -5.38
C GLY A 56 11.13 7.82 -4.57
N ASN A 57 12.24 8.26 -5.14
CA ASN A 57 13.17 9.19 -4.50
C ASN A 57 12.56 10.59 -4.26
N TRP A 58 11.46 10.92 -4.91
CA TRP A 58 10.72 12.17 -4.71
C TRP A 58 9.87 12.16 -3.43
N CYS A 59 9.47 10.96 -2.94
CA CYS A 59 8.61 10.81 -1.77
C CYS A 59 9.43 10.79 -0.48
N HIS A 60 9.14 11.70 0.47
CA HIS A 60 9.85 11.76 1.75
C HIS A 60 9.60 10.51 2.61
N ASP A 61 8.41 9.91 2.57
CA ASP A 61 8.12 8.67 3.30
C ASP A 61 8.87 7.47 2.70
N SER A 62 9.03 7.43 1.37
CA SER A 62 9.87 6.40 0.72
C SER A 62 11.33 6.51 1.16
N ARG A 63 11.87 7.74 1.27
CA ARG A 63 13.23 7.96 1.83
C ARG A 63 13.29 7.68 3.33
N GLY A 64 12.20 7.98 4.08
CA GLY A 64 12.07 7.60 5.49
C GLY A 64 12.17 6.08 5.70
N MET A 65 11.47 5.30 4.87
CA MET A 65 11.60 3.84 4.90
C MET A 65 13.02 3.39 4.56
N ALA A 66 13.67 4.02 3.58
CA ALA A 66 15.06 3.72 3.24
C ALA A 66 16.00 3.98 4.42
N ALA A 67 15.79 5.07 5.16
CA ALA A 67 16.56 5.37 6.36
C ALA A 67 16.30 4.34 7.49
N HIS A 68 15.06 3.88 7.67
CA HIS A 68 14.77 2.81 8.62
C HIS A 68 15.51 1.53 8.28
N LEU A 69 15.38 1.06 7.03
CA LEU A 69 16.01 -0.20 6.59
C LEU A 69 17.55 -0.13 6.62
N ALA A 70 18.16 1.06 6.40
CA ALA A 70 19.60 1.26 6.49
C ALA A 70 20.13 1.38 7.93
N SER A 71 19.25 1.46 8.93
CA SER A 71 19.67 1.67 10.32
C SER A 71 20.36 0.43 10.94
N GLU A 72 21.26 0.68 11.90
CA GLU A 72 21.90 -0.38 12.69
C GLU A 72 20.89 -1.29 13.39
N ALA A 73 19.75 -0.74 13.84
CA ALA A 73 18.71 -1.49 14.52
C ALA A 73 18.02 -2.52 13.61
N MET A 74 17.96 -2.25 12.31
CA MET A 74 17.35 -3.15 11.32
C MET A 74 18.29 -4.26 10.84
N ARG A 75 19.61 -4.11 11.01
CA ARG A 75 20.59 -5.09 10.52
C ARG A 75 20.29 -6.54 10.94
N PRO A 76 20.00 -6.87 12.22
CA PRO A 76 19.68 -8.23 12.61
C PRO A 76 18.34 -8.72 12.03
N VAL A 77 17.36 -7.85 11.84
CA VAL A 77 16.05 -8.18 11.26
C VAL A 77 16.18 -8.51 9.78
N LEU A 78 17.00 -7.72 9.06
CA LEU A 78 17.21 -7.90 7.61
C LEU A 78 18.06 -9.14 7.27
N ALA A 79 18.63 -9.83 8.26
CA ALA A 79 19.32 -11.09 8.03
C ALA A 79 18.37 -12.18 7.47
N ASP A 80 17.06 -12.07 7.70
CA ASP A 80 16.05 -13.01 7.24
C ASP A 80 15.32 -12.52 5.96
N TYR A 81 15.85 -11.48 5.30
CA TYR A 81 15.18 -10.83 4.18
C TYR A 81 16.12 -10.49 3.01
N GLU A 82 15.58 -10.64 1.80
CA GLU A 82 16.07 -9.94 0.61
C GLU A 82 15.29 -8.62 0.46
N VAL A 83 15.95 -7.51 0.16
CA VAL A 83 15.31 -6.20 -0.02
C VAL A 83 15.41 -5.76 -1.47
N VAL A 84 14.28 -5.40 -2.07
CA VAL A 84 14.21 -4.88 -3.45
C VAL A 84 13.52 -3.53 -3.46
N TRP A 85 14.12 -2.58 -4.17
CA TRP A 85 13.59 -1.24 -4.36
C TRP A 85 12.99 -1.12 -5.76
N VAL A 86 11.72 -0.72 -5.83
CA VAL A 86 10.98 -0.58 -7.08
C VAL A 86 10.53 0.86 -7.22
N ASP A 87 11.09 1.57 -8.21
CA ASP A 87 10.61 2.90 -8.57
C ASP A 87 9.23 2.79 -9.25
N VAL A 88 8.28 3.56 -8.74
CA VAL A 88 6.91 3.56 -9.26
C VAL A 88 6.57 4.83 -10.07
N GLY A 89 7.60 5.61 -10.44
CA GLY A 89 7.39 6.90 -11.09
C GLY A 89 6.50 7.80 -10.23
N MET A 90 5.59 8.52 -10.84
CA MET A 90 4.51 9.24 -10.15
C MET A 90 3.28 8.32 -9.93
N ARG A 91 3.49 7.06 -9.57
CA ARG A 91 2.54 5.94 -9.44
C ARG A 91 2.03 5.41 -10.78
N ASN A 92 2.79 5.57 -11.85
CA ASN A 92 2.44 5.19 -13.22
C ASN A 92 3.36 4.12 -13.83
N ARG A 93 4.37 3.64 -13.05
CA ARG A 93 5.33 2.61 -13.48
C ARG A 93 5.25 1.37 -12.60
N ASN A 94 5.67 0.23 -13.14
CA ASN A 94 5.87 -1.03 -12.42
C ASN A 94 4.64 -1.52 -11.62
N GLN A 95 3.43 -1.21 -12.07
CA GLN A 95 2.18 -1.59 -11.41
C GLN A 95 1.87 -3.09 -11.53
N ASP A 96 2.45 -3.76 -12.52
CA ASP A 96 2.37 -5.19 -12.68
C ASP A 96 3.05 -5.95 -11.54
N ILE A 97 4.09 -5.37 -10.92
CA ILE A 97 4.81 -5.99 -9.80
C ILE A 97 3.91 -6.21 -8.58
N PRO A 98 3.28 -5.18 -7.97
CA PRO A 98 2.38 -5.42 -6.84
C PRO A 98 1.13 -6.21 -7.25
N ALA A 99 0.65 -6.08 -8.49
CA ALA A 99 -0.49 -6.84 -8.99
C ALA A 99 -0.22 -8.37 -8.99
N ARG A 100 1.02 -8.81 -9.25
CA ARG A 100 1.45 -10.24 -9.15
C ARG A 100 1.20 -10.82 -7.75
N PHE A 101 1.23 -9.98 -6.73
CA PHE A 101 1.04 -10.37 -5.32
C PHE A 101 -0.36 -10.02 -4.80
N GLY A 102 -1.32 -9.73 -5.68
CA GLY A 102 -2.70 -9.42 -5.31
C GLY A 102 -2.91 -7.99 -4.77
N VAL A 103 -1.99 -7.07 -5.05
CA VAL A 103 -2.08 -5.65 -4.70
C VAL A 103 -2.18 -4.83 -6.01
N PRO A 104 -3.38 -4.66 -6.57
CA PRO A 104 -3.54 -4.07 -7.90
C PRO A 104 -3.33 -2.56 -7.94
N VAL A 105 -3.33 -1.88 -6.79
CA VAL A 105 -3.24 -0.41 -6.71
C VAL A 105 -2.27 0.04 -5.62
N ILE A 106 -1.41 1.00 -5.95
CA ILE A 106 -0.53 1.70 -5.00
C ILE A 106 -1.26 2.92 -4.44
N TYR A 107 -1.87 2.77 -3.26
CA TYR A 107 -2.58 3.89 -2.59
C TYR A 107 -1.66 4.82 -1.81
N ALA A 108 -0.49 4.36 -1.40
CA ALA A 108 0.49 5.15 -0.67
C ALA A 108 1.91 4.81 -1.14
N THR A 109 2.85 5.73 -0.95
CA THR A 109 4.28 5.49 -1.15
C THR A 109 5.03 5.81 0.14
N PRO A 110 5.83 4.88 0.68
CA PRO A 110 6.03 3.56 0.11
C PRO A 110 4.84 2.62 0.34
N THR A 111 4.62 1.69 -0.60
CA THR A 111 3.86 0.46 -0.38
C THR A 111 4.87 -0.65 -0.11
N ILE A 112 4.66 -1.42 0.95
CA ILE A 112 5.58 -2.47 1.39
C ILE A 112 4.93 -3.83 1.19
N LEU A 113 5.56 -4.68 0.37
CA LEU A 113 5.17 -6.09 0.28
C LEU A 113 6.19 -6.92 1.02
N VAL A 114 5.73 -7.76 1.93
CA VAL A 114 6.53 -8.84 2.51
C VAL A 114 6.08 -10.13 1.87
N VAL A 115 6.95 -10.74 1.09
CA VAL A 115 6.62 -11.90 0.26
C VAL A 115 7.42 -13.10 0.71
N ASP A 116 6.73 -14.19 0.97
CA ASP A 116 7.33 -15.50 1.16
C ASP A 116 7.38 -16.20 -0.21
N PRO A 117 8.55 -16.72 -0.66
CA PRO A 117 8.68 -17.31 -2.00
C PRO A 117 7.73 -18.48 -2.29
N GLU A 118 7.28 -19.21 -1.25
CA GLU A 118 6.41 -20.39 -1.40
C GLU A 118 4.93 -20.05 -1.13
N LEU A 119 4.68 -19.07 -0.27
CA LEU A 119 3.37 -18.80 0.31
C LEU A 119 2.74 -17.51 -0.24
N GLY A 120 3.52 -16.69 -0.94
CA GLY A 120 3.08 -15.42 -1.49
C GLY A 120 3.10 -14.27 -0.47
N LEU A 121 2.21 -13.30 -0.65
CA LEU A 121 2.14 -12.10 0.18
C LEU A 121 1.70 -12.43 1.62
N VAL A 122 2.51 -12.04 2.61
CA VAL A 122 2.25 -12.34 4.04
C VAL A 122 1.74 -11.15 4.84
N ASN A 123 1.86 -9.93 4.30
CA ASN A 123 1.42 -8.69 4.97
C ASN A 123 0.24 -7.99 4.28
N GLY A 124 -0.61 -8.72 3.56
CA GLY A 124 -1.70 -8.17 2.74
C GLY A 124 -2.49 -7.03 3.38
N PRO A 125 -2.98 -7.16 4.64
CA PRO A 125 -3.76 -6.10 5.29
C PRO A 125 -2.98 -4.81 5.60
N SER A 126 -1.65 -4.84 5.61
CA SER A 126 -0.79 -3.73 6.07
C SER A 126 0.17 -3.19 5.00
N VAL A 127 -0.03 -3.55 3.73
CA VAL A 127 0.88 -3.13 2.64
C VAL A 127 1.01 -1.62 2.48
N HIS A 128 -0.01 -0.85 2.89
CA HIS A 128 -0.05 0.61 2.76
C HIS A 128 0.20 1.36 4.08
N ASP A 129 0.54 0.66 5.17
CA ASP A 129 0.66 1.25 6.52
C ASP A 129 1.85 2.20 6.66
N TRP A 130 2.80 2.13 5.73
CA TRP A 130 4.04 2.90 5.77
C TRP A 130 4.00 4.21 4.96
N GLY A 131 2.82 4.65 4.53
CA GLY A 131 2.65 5.94 3.84
C GLY A 131 2.97 7.18 4.68
N ASN A 132 3.39 7.01 5.94
CA ASN A 132 3.89 8.02 6.87
C ASN A 132 5.23 7.62 7.50
N ALA A 133 6.03 6.83 6.80
CA ALA A 133 7.28 6.23 7.31
C ALA A 133 8.27 7.28 7.84
N TYR A 134 8.35 8.45 7.21
CA TYR A 134 9.26 9.52 7.63
C TYR A 134 9.01 10.00 9.08
N SER A 135 7.77 10.00 9.51
CA SER A 135 7.38 10.46 10.86
C SER A 135 7.36 9.36 11.92
N ARG A 136 7.58 8.11 11.53
CA ARG A 136 7.58 6.96 12.46
C ARG A 136 8.96 6.71 13.05
N PRO A 137 9.05 6.20 14.29
CA PRO A 137 10.33 5.78 14.87
C PRO A 137 10.81 4.47 14.22
N THR A 138 12.12 4.26 14.15
CA THR A 138 12.72 3.04 13.62
C THR A 138 12.31 1.78 14.39
N SER A 139 11.98 1.91 15.69
CA SER A 139 11.45 0.80 16.48
C SER A 139 10.21 0.15 15.89
N ASP A 140 9.33 0.95 15.25
CA ASP A 140 8.14 0.43 14.60
C ASP A 140 8.49 -0.45 13.41
N ALA A 141 9.52 -0.07 12.63
CA ALA A 141 10.02 -0.90 11.53
C ALA A 141 10.63 -2.20 12.04
N VAL A 142 11.43 -2.15 13.10
CA VAL A 142 12.01 -3.34 13.76
C VAL A 142 10.88 -4.29 14.19
N GLU A 143 9.88 -3.79 14.90
CA GLU A 143 8.74 -4.60 15.37
C GLU A 143 7.97 -5.20 14.20
N TYR A 144 7.63 -4.38 13.20
CA TYR A 144 6.86 -4.79 12.04
C TYR A 144 7.55 -5.90 11.25
N PHE A 145 8.80 -5.71 10.85
CA PHE A 145 9.51 -6.70 10.05
C PHE A 145 9.90 -7.94 10.86
N THR A 146 10.19 -7.82 12.17
CA THR A 146 10.39 -8.97 13.05
C THR A 146 9.13 -9.83 13.13
N ALA A 147 7.96 -9.23 13.29
CA ALA A 147 6.70 -9.94 13.30
C ALA A 147 6.46 -10.68 11.97
N HIS A 148 6.73 -10.02 10.83
CA HIS A 148 6.51 -10.61 9.51
C HIS A 148 7.58 -11.61 9.08
N ALA A 149 8.72 -11.71 9.75
CA ALA A 149 9.73 -12.76 9.49
C ALA A 149 9.22 -14.18 9.83
N SER A 150 8.28 -14.29 10.77
CA SER A 150 7.82 -15.57 11.32
C SER A 150 6.35 -15.92 11.06
N ILE A 151 5.58 -15.01 10.43
CA ILE A 151 4.17 -15.27 10.11
C ILE A 151 4.08 -16.49 9.19
N ARG A 152 3.32 -17.51 9.63
CA ARG A 152 2.95 -18.63 8.76
C ARG A 152 1.60 -18.34 8.14
N PRO A 153 1.44 -18.46 6.82
CA PRO A 153 0.14 -18.43 6.18
C PRO A 153 -0.75 -19.55 6.76
N GLY A 154 -2.03 -19.22 6.92
CA GLY A 154 -2.99 -20.17 7.50
C GLY A 154 -3.37 -19.86 8.96
N SER A 155 -2.86 -18.78 9.55
CA SER A 155 -3.44 -18.20 10.77
C SER A 155 -4.69 -17.36 10.48
N ALA A 156 -5.20 -17.40 9.23
CA ALA A 156 -6.50 -16.84 8.89
C ALA A 156 -7.57 -17.43 9.82
N GLY A 157 -8.46 -16.57 10.30
CA GLY A 157 -9.55 -17.01 11.16
C GLY A 157 -10.50 -17.97 10.46
N LEU A 158 -11.42 -18.55 11.22
CA LEU A 158 -12.36 -19.53 10.69
C LEU A 158 -13.15 -18.99 9.48
N VAL A 159 -13.59 -17.73 9.56
CA VAL A 159 -14.36 -17.06 8.51
C VAL A 159 -13.53 -16.86 7.24
N GLU A 160 -12.29 -16.42 7.40
CA GLU A 160 -11.39 -16.13 6.29
C GLU A 160 -11.04 -17.37 5.46
N ASN A 161 -11.19 -18.57 6.04
CA ASN A 161 -10.96 -19.85 5.36
C ASN A 161 -12.20 -20.39 4.65
N THR A 162 -13.37 -19.73 4.75
CA THR A 162 -14.59 -20.16 4.07
C THR A 162 -14.58 -19.84 2.59
N GLU A 163 -15.18 -20.69 1.77
CA GLU A 163 -15.35 -20.45 0.32
C GLU A 163 -16.18 -19.19 0.07
N THR A 164 -17.20 -18.97 0.89
CA THR A 164 -18.06 -17.78 0.86
C THR A 164 -17.23 -16.49 1.02
N TYR A 165 -16.39 -16.40 2.05
CA TYR A 165 -15.55 -15.23 2.25
C TYR A 165 -14.53 -15.04 1.12
N GLN A 166 -13.92 -16.12 0.65
CA GLN A 166 -12.99 -16.07 -0.48
C GLN A 166 -13.66 -15.57 -1.76
N ALA A 167 -14.92 -15.95 -1.99
CA ALA A 167 -15.71 -15.46 -3.13
C ALA A 167 -16.02 -13.95 -3.02
N LEU A 168 -16.31 -13.44 -1.80
CA LEU A 168 -16.48 -12.00 -1.56
C LEU A 168 -15.17 -11.24 -1.84
N MET A 169 -14.05 -11.74 -1.32
CA MET A 169 -12.74 -11.14 -1.57
C MET A 169 -12.37 -11.14 -3.05
N ALA A 170 -12.70 -12.20 -3.79
CA ALA A 170 -12.48 -12.25 -5.24
C ALA A 170 -13.28 -11.16 -5.98
N GLN A 171 -14.52 -10.88 -5.58
CA GLN A 171 -15.34 -9.81 -6.15
C GLN A 171 -14.74 -8.42 -5.85
N ILE A 172 -14.32 -8.17 -4.60
CA ILE A 172 -13.67 -6.92 -4.20
C ILE A 172 -12.37 -6.72 -4.99
N ASN A 173 -11.54 -7.75 -5.08
CA ASN A 173 -10.26 -7.68 -5.80
C ASN A 173 -10.46 -7.44 -7.30
N ALA A 174 -11.48 -8.06 -7.93
CA ALA A 174 -11.80 -7.82 -9.33
C ALA A 174 -12.30 -6.39 -9.58
N TRP A 175 -13.13 -5.86 -8.68
CA TRP A 175 -13.56 -4.47 -8.71
C TRP A 175 -12.37 -3.52 -8.52
N GLU A 176 -11.53 -3.75 -7.52
CA GLU A 176 -10.34 -2.95 -7.24
C GLU A 176 -9.37 -2.94 -8.42
N ALA A 177 -9.14 -4.08 -9.05
CA ALA A 177 -8.26 -4.18 -10.22
C ALA A 177 -8.81 -3.38 -11.42
N ARG A 178 -10.12 -3.41 -11.65
CA ARG A 178 -10.77 -2.65 -12.72
C ARG A 178 -10.65 -1.13 -12.47
N GLU A 179 -11.01 -0.68 -11.28
CA GLU A 179 -10.94 0.74 -10.94
C GLU A 179 -9.48 1.23 -10.85
N GLY A 180 -8.57 0.35 -10.40
CA GLY A 180 -7.14 0.60 -10.41
C GLY A 180 -6.56 0.80 -11.81
N ALA A 181 -7.01 0.03 -12.80
CA ALA A 181 -6.60 0.21 -14.18
C ALA A 181 -7.02 1.59 -14.74
N ARG A 182 -8.23 2.06 -14.38
CA ARG A 182 -8.69 3.41 -14.72
C ARG A 182 -7.81 4.49 -14.07
N LEU A 183 -7.53 4.35 -12.79
CA LEU A 183 -6.66 5.25 -12.05
C LEU A 183 -5.23 5.30 -12.65
N MET A 184 -4.69 4.15 -13.03
CA MET A 184 -3.38 4.07 -13.69
C MET A 184 -3.36 4.73 -15.07
N ARG A 185 -4.45 4.66 -15.83
CA ARG A 185 -4.59 5.39 -17.09
C ARG A 185 -4.54 6.90 -16.83
N ALA A 186 -5.26 7.39 -15.81
CA ALA A 186 -5.25 8.80 -15.44
C ALA A 186 -3.85 9.31 -15.04
N TYR A 187 -3.08 8.54 -14.28
CA TYR A 187 -1.70 8.92 -13.95
C TYR A 187 -0.78 9.00 -15.17
N ARG A 188 -0.93 8.10 -16.14
CA ARG A 188 -0.17 8.19 -17.40
C ARG A 188 -0.57 9.42 -18.22
N GLU A 189 -1.86 9.76 -18.21
CA GLU A 189 -2.34 10.97 -18.89
C GLU A 189 -1.79 12.24 -18.23
N ILE A 190 -1.76 12.30 -16.92
CA ILE A 190 -1.13 13.40 -16.16
C ILE A 190 0.34 13.56 -16.57
N GLU A 191 1.10 12.48 -16.71
CA GLU A 191 2.49 12.54 -17.13
C GLU A 191 2.63 13.11 -18.54
N THR A 192 1.79 12.66 -19.47
CA THR A 192 1.76 13.14 -20.86
C THR A 192 1.42 14.61 -20.93
N LEU A 193 0.30 15.01 -20.29
CA LEU A 193 -0.14 16.40 -20.27
C LEU A 193 0.88 17.32 -19.61
N ARG A 194 1.51 16.90 -18.53
CA ARG A 194 2.56 17.69 -17.87
C ARG A 194 3.73 17.98 -18.81
N ALA A 195 4.16 17.01 -19.61
CA ALA A 195 5.21 17.19 -20.60
C ALA A 195 4.79 18.14 -21.72
N GLU A 196 3.56 17.99 -22.25
CA GLU A 196 3.02 18.84 -23.31
C GLU A 196 2.79 20.29 -22.85
N MET A 197 2.41 20.47 -21.59
CA MET A 197 2.11 21.78 -21.01
C MET A 197 3.34 22.51 -20.47
N ALA A 198 4.53 21.93 -20.52
CA ALA A 198 5.74 22.58 -20.01
C ALA A 198 5.93 24.04 -20.50
N PRO A 199 5.67 24.39 -21.79
CA PRO A 199 5.75 25.80 -22.22
C PRO A 199 4.64 26.71 -21.64
N LEU A 200 3.51 26.15 -21.21
CA LEU A 200 2.42 26.92 -20.59
C LEU A 200 2.76 27.24 -19.13
N PHE A 201 3.40 26.30 -18.41
CA PHE A 201 3.87 26.56 -17.04
C PHE A 201 4.85 27.74 -16.96
N GLU A 202 5.70 27.94 -17.99
CA GLU A 202 6.62 29.06 -18.05
C GLU A 202 5.93 30.41 -18.25
N ARG A 203 4.73 30.42 -18.87
CA ARG A 203 3.95 31.63 -19.19
C ARG A 203 2.87 31.93 -18.16
N ALA A 204 2.44 30.94 -17.37
CA ALA A 204 1.41 31.09 -16.36
C ALA A 204 1.72 32.26 -15.42
N GLY A 205 0.73 33.06 -15.09
CA GLY A 205 0.87 34.29 -14.31
C GLY A 205 1.18 35.56 -15.13
N HIS A 206 1.47 35.42 -16.43
CA HIS A 206 1.71 36.54 -17.37
C HIS A 206 0.82 36.46 -18.62
N ASP A 207 0.12 35.37 -18.82
CA ASP A 207 -0.75 35.04 -19.93
C ASP A 207 -1.99 34.35 -19.35
N ASP A 208 -3.17 34.98 -19.49
CA ASP A 208 -4.41 34.49 -18.88
C ASP A 208 -4.80 33.09 -19.41
N ASP A 209 -4.69 32.88 -20.74
CA ASP A 209 -5.01 31.59 -21.36
C ASP A 209 -4.08 30.47 -20.89
N ALA A 210 -2.79 30.78 -20.68
CA ALA A 210 -1.84 29.84 -20.12
C ALA A 210 -2.14 29.54 -18.64
N THR A 211 -2.53 30.56 -17.88
CA THR A 211 -2.91 30.41 -16.47
C THR A 211 -4.15 29.53 -16.32
N ASP A 212 -5.22 29.78 -17.09
CA ASP A 212 -6.44 28.97 -17.08
C ASP A 212 -6.16 27.51 -17.44
N SER A 213 -5.29 27.28 -18.42
CA SER A 213 -4.90 25.92 -18.83
C SER A 213 -4.14 25.17 -17.72
N VAL A 214 -3.23 25.87 -17.02
CA VAL A 214 -2.47 25.29 -15.90
C VAL A 214 -3.39 25.01 -14.70
N GLU A 215 -4.35 25.89 -14.41
CA GLU A 215 -5.34 25.68 -13.35
C GLU A 215 -6.24 24.47 -13.66
N ALA A 216 -6.69 24.33 -14.91
CA ALA A 216 -7.46 23.17 -15.34
C ALA A 216 -6.66 21.84 -15.19
N PHE A 217 -5.38 21.86 -15.54
CA PHE A 217 -4.50 20.71 -15.34
C PHE A 217 -4.35 20.34 -13.86
N HIS A 218 -4.10 21.31 -12.99
CA HIS A 218 -3.99 21.05 -11.55
C HIS A 218 -5.33 20.55 -10.96
N SER A 219 -6.46 21.07 -11.45
CA SER A 219 -7.78 20.55 -11.05
C SER A 219 -7.94 19.07 -11.39
N PHE A 220 -7.48 18.67 -12.58
CA PHE A 220 -7.49 17.27 -13.00
C PHE A 220 -6.56 16.39 -12.11
N GLU A 221 -5.34 16.85 -11.82
CA GLU A 221 -4.45 16.16 -10.89
C GLU A 221 -5.11 15.93 -9.52
N ASP A 222 -5.75 16.97 -8.99
CA ASP A 222 -6.45 16.93 -7.71
C ASP A 222 -7.64 15.97 -7.73
N ASP A 223 -8.37 15.87 -8.85
CA ASP A 223 -9.48 14.92 -9.02
C ASP A 223 -9.00 13.49 -8.97
N VAL A 224 -7.91 13.17 -9.68
CA VAL A 224 -7.29 11.84 -9.68
C VAL A 224 -6.79 11.48 -8.28
N GLU A 225 -6.14 12.40 -7.57
CA GLU A 225 -5.68 12.19 -6.20
C GLU A 225 -6.85 12.03 -5.21
N ARG A 226 -7.95 12.75 -5.38
CA ARG A 226 -9.18 12.56 -4.59
C ARG A 226 -9.79 11.19 -4.84
N GLN A 227 -9.84 10.75 -6.11
CA GLN A 227 -10.35 9.43 -6.46
C GLN A 227 -9.51 8.31 -5.85
N ARG A 228 -8.18 8.41 -5.90
CA ARG A 228 -7.27 7.45 -5.27
C ARG A 228 -7.53 7.31 -3.76
N ARG A 229 -7.66 8.45 -3.06
CA ARG A 229 -7.96 8.44 -1.61
C ARG A 229 -9.32 7.83 -1.31
N ARG A 230 -10.34 8.16 -2.10
CA ARG A 230 -11.69 7.60 -1.97
C ARG A 230 -11.65 6.09 -2.17
N MET A 231 -11.00 5.63 -3.22
CA MET A 231 -10.88 4.21 -3.55
C MET A 231 -10.20 3.42 -2.44
N ARG A 232 -9.13 3.96 -1.84
CA ARG A 232 -8.49 3.34 -0.65
C ARG A 232 -9.49 3.13 0.48
N ASN A 233 -10.21 4.18 0.86
CA ASN A 233 -11.19 4.10 1.95
C ASN A 233 -12.31 3.10 1.64
N ASP A 234 -12.77 3.06 0.39
CA ASP A 234 -13.81 2.11 -0.04
C ASP A 234 -13.31 0.67 0.00
N VAL A 235 -12.06 0.38 -0.42
CA VAL A 235 -11.46 -0.96 -0.33
C VAL A 235 -11.34 -1.40 1.13
N ASP A 236 -10.84 -0.54 2.01
CA ASP A 236 -10.69 -0.85 3.44
C ASP A 236 -12.06 -1.15 4.07
N ARG A 237 -13.08 -0.34 3.75
CA ARG A 237 -14.46 -0.55 4.18
C ARG A 237 -15.04 -1.86 3.64
N LEU A 238 -14.96 -2.10 2.33
CA LEU A 238 -15.51 -3.31 1.69
C LEU A 238 -14.91 -4.60 2.26
N ARG A 239 -13.61 -4.60 2.53
CA ARG A 239 -12.94 -5.77 3.15
C ARG A 239 -13.37 -5.98 4.59
N GLY A 240 -13.60 -4.87 5.33
CA GLY A 240 -14.15 -4.92 6.68
C GLY A 240 -15.59 -5.47 6.69
N ASP A 241 -16.47 -4.87 5.89
CA ASP A 241 -17.88 -5.25 5.77
C ASP A 241 -18.00 -6.73 5.35
N ALA A 242 -17.26 -7.18 4.33
CA ALA A 242 -17.29 -8.56 3.87
C ALA A 242 -16.92 -9.56 4.98
N ARG A 243 -15.94 -9.21 5.83
CA ARG A 243 -15.56 -10.05 6.98
C ARG A 243 -16.66 -10.10 8.03
N ASP A 244 -17.19 -8.94 8.38
CA ASP A 244 -18.21 -8.81 9.44
C ASP A 244 -19.52 -9.44 9.01
N ASP A 245 -19.93 -9.29 7.76
CA ASP A 245 -21.14 -9.89 7.20
C ASP A 245 -21.00 -11.41 7.12
N ALA A 246 -19.87 -11.93 6.63
CA ALA A 246 -19.62 -13.37 6.58
C ALA A 246 -19.60 -13.98 8.00
N ARG A 247 -18.97 -13.29 8.95
CA ARG A 247 -18.96 -13.70 10.35
C ARG A 247 -20.35 -13.72 10.97
N SER A 248 -21.14 -12.67 10.73
CA SER A 248 -22.51 -12.54 11.23
C SER A 248 -23.42 -13.63 10.66
N ALA A 249 -23.28 -13.90 9.36
CA ALA A 249 -24.04 -14.96 8.69
C ALA A 249 -23.68 -16.36 9.23
N LEU A 250 -22.37 -16.65 9.42
CA LEU A 250 -21.92 -17.91 10.00
C LEU A 250 -22.39 -18.06 11.46
N LEU A 251 -22.32 -17.00 12.26
CA LEU A 251 -22.84 -17.00 13.63
C LEU A 251 -24.34 -17.29 13.66
N THR A 252 -25.12 -16.68 12.78
CA THR A 252 -26.55 -16.91 12.66
C THR A 252 -26.84 -18.37 12.26
N PHE A 253 -26.10 -18.91 11.30
CA PHE A 253 -26.20 -20.30 10.87
C PHE A 253 -25.86 -21.29 11.99
N SER A 254 -24.93 -20.92 12.86
CA SER A 254 -24.48 -21.80 13.95
C SER A 254 -25.58 -22.15 14.93
N ASP A 255 -26.56 -21.28 15.11
CA ASP A 255 -27.69 -21.47 16.05
C ASP A 255 -27.21 -21.95 17.44
N GLY A 256 -26.12 -21.35 17.92
CA GLY A 256 -25.49 -21.67 19.22
C GLY A 256 -24.56 -22.89 19.21
N ARG A 257 -24.35 -23.54 18.06
CA ARG A 257 -23.35 -24.60 17.90
C ARG A 257 -21.92 -24.01 18.01
N ALA A 258 -20.95 -24.85 18.35
CA ALA A 258 -19.56 -24.44 18.37
C ALA A 258 -19.09 -24.04 16.96
N LEU A 259 -18.35 -22.94 16.88
CA LEU A 259 -17.74 -22.47 15.63
C LEU A 259 -16.45 -23.25 15.37
N ASP A 260 -16.51 -24.16 14.44
CA ASP A 260 -15.36 -24.96 13.99
C ASP A 260 -15.35 -25.12 12.45
N SER A 261 -14.31 -25.75 11.93
CA SER A 261 -14.14 -25.96 10.49
C SER A 261 -15.24 -26.86 9.87
N ALA A 262 -15.83 -27.76 10.64
CA ALA A 262 -16.89 -28.61 10.15
C ALA A 262 -18.19 -27.80 9.96
N LEU A 263 -18.53 -26.95 10.93
CA LEU A 263 -19.65 -26.02 10.84
C LEU A 263 -19.46 -25.01 9.70
N ALA A 264 -18.25 -24.48 9.52
CA ALA A 264 -17.95 -23.57 8.43
C ALA A 264 -18.14 -24.23 7.06
N ALA A 265 -17.69 -25.48 6.88
CA ALA A 265 -17.91 -26.24 5.66
C ALA A 265 -19.41 -26.59 5.42
N GLU A 266 -20.16 -26.85 6.48
CA GLU A 266 -21.61 -27.06 6.39
C GLU A 266 -22.32 -25.76 5.94
N TRP A 267 -21.88 -24.60 6.46
CA TRP A 267 -22.39 -23.31 6.06
C TRP A 267 -22.07 -22.99 4.59
N ASP A 268 -20.82 -23.15 4.16
CA ASP A 268 -20.41 -22.95 2.76
C ASP A 268 -21.25 -23.81 1.80
N ALA A 269 -21.58 -25.08 2.19
CA ALA A 269 -22.39 -25.96 1.38
C ALA A 269 -23.85 -25.45 1.16
N THR A 270 -24.31 -24.51 1.99
CA THR A 270 -25.61 -23.84 1.78
C THR A 270 -25.55 -22.76 0.70
N ASN A 271 -24.35 -22.43 0.18
CA ASN A 271 -24.09 -21.36 -0.79
C ASN A 271 -24.69 -20.00 -0.36
N PRO A 272 -24.31 -19.49 0.81
CA PRO A 272 -24.89 -18.28 1.35
C PRO A 272 -24.60 -17.07 0.42
N GLN A 273 -25.66 -16.29 0.15
CA GLN A 273 -25.55 -15.11 -0.70
C GLN A 273 -25.37 -13.86 0.16
N ILE A 274 -24.19 -13.26 0.12
CA ILE A 274 -23.86 -11.99 0.77
C ILE A 274 -23.67 -10.96 -0.34
N ALA A 275 -24.46 -9.90 -0.33
CA ALA A 275 -24.37 -8.84 -1.33
C ALA A 275 -23.28 -7.85 -0.96
N LEU A 276 -22.46 -7.48 -1.95
CA LEU A 276 -21.50 -6.38 -1.84
C LEU A 276 -22.04 -5.15 -2.56
N ASP A 277 -22.06 -4.03 -1.87
CA ASP A 277 -22.34 -2.71 -2.48
C ASP A 277 -21.05 -2.09 -2.99
N LEU A 278 -20.68 -2.50 -4.21
CA LEU A 278 -19.46 -2.03 -4.87
C LEU A 278 -19.67 -0.61 -5.40
N PRO A 279 -18.82 0.37 -5.02
CA PRO A 279 -18.94 1.75 -5.47
C PRO A 279 -18.80 1.89 -6.99
N VAL A 280 -19.57 2.84 -7.55
CA VAL A 280 -19.46 3.27 -8.94
C VAL A 280 -18.89 4.67 -8.95
N TYR A 281 -17.79 4.87 -9.64
CA TYR A 281 -17.15 6.17 -9.76
C TYR A 281 -17.46 6.81 -11.11
N GLY A 282 -17.55 8.14 -11.11
CA GLY A 282 -17.66 8.92 -12.34
C GLY A 282 -16.39 8.86 -13.19
N PRO A 283 -16.43 9.45 -14.40
CA PRO A 283 -15.27 9.49 -15.29
C PRO A 283 -14.11 10.27 -14.64
N LEU A 284 -12.88 9.79 -14.87
CA LEU A 284 -11.65 10.44 -14.43
C LEU A 284 -11.11 11.43 -15.48
N GLY A 285 -11.58 11.35 -16.72
CA GLY A 285 -11.16 12.25 -17.77
C GLY A 285 -11.97 12.07 -19.06
N PRO A 286 -11.75 12.94 -20.06
CA PRO A 286 -12.54 12.96 -21.30
C PRO A 286 -12.50 11.65 -22.09
N TRP A 287 -11.47 10.85 -21.92
CA TRP A 287 -11.32 9.55 -22.61
C TRP A 287 -12.31 8.47 -22.12
N GLU A 288 -13.00 8.70 -21.00
CA GLU A 288 -14.03 7.80 -20.47
C GLU A 288 -15.45 8.21 -20.84
N GLU A 289 -15.65 9.41 -21.42
CA GLU A 289 -16.96 9.93 -21.75
C GLU A 289 -17.61 9.29 -23.01
N GLY A 290 -16.93 8.32 -23.62
CA GLY A 290 -17.37 7.65 -24.87
C GLY A 290 -17.42 6.13 -24.81
N GLU A 291 -17.09 5.52 -23.67
CA GLU A 291 -17.19 4.07 -23.43
C GLU A 291 -18.50 3.75 -22.68
#